data_14bd77a65b8f6152ee2940c531f7efe4
#
_entry.id   14bd77a65b8f6152ee2940c531f7efe4
#
_cell.length_a   1.000
_cell.length_b   1.000
_cell.length_c   1.000
_cell.angle_alpha   90.00
_cell.angle_beta   90.00
_cell.angle_gamma   90.00
#
_symmetry.space_group_name_H-M   'P 1'
#
loop_
_entity.id
_entity.type
_entity.pdbx_description
1 polymer ?
#
loop_
_entity_poly.entity_id
_entity_poly.type
_entity_poly.pdbx_seq_one_letter_code
_entity_poly.pdbx_strand_id
1 'polypeptide(L)'
;MKKQEDDLHVKTVLEYLVMINRQSYSGIGRELNITPQQFSDWIKKRRPVPQERLKALAAYFGVPEAVLVDSQLFANTLTPAAKIDLQLLLLDQKIAGLESEGADEEDIAPYQEKKRQLQQERLNQVRLTRMAALLERGEDRAAEVIDLVLDELEAGHSVELHAKLQEGRRKP
;
A
#
# COMPACT_ATOMS: atom_id res chain seq x y z
N MET A 1 10.59 -10.04 16.71
CA MET A 1 9.30 -9.57 17.23
C MET A 1 9.15 -8.05 17.41
N LYS A 2 10.21 -7.23 17.42
CA LYS A 2 10.11 -5.76 17.53
C LYS A 2 9.72 -5.01 16.22
N LYS A 3 9.69 -5.68 15.07
CA LYS A 3 9.49 -5.04 13.75
C LYS A 3 8.02 -4.78 13.38
N GLN A 4 7.08 -5.38 14.11
CA GLN A 4 5.63 -5.24 13.85
C GLN A 4 4.95 -4.17 14.73
N GLU A 5 5.56 -3.79 15.86
CA GLU A 5 4.99 -2.77 16.76
C GLU A 5 5.27 -1.34 16.31
N ASP A 6 6.40 -1.09 15.63
CA ASP A 6 6.73 0.25 15.09
C ASP A 6 5.82 0.64 13.89
N ASP A 7 5.25 -0.33 13.19
CA ASP A 7 4.34 -0.13 12.04
C ASP A 7 2.97 0.44 12.45
N LEU A 8 2.57 0.29 13.72
CA LEU A 8 1.27 0.71 14.27
C LEU A 8 1.14 2.23 14.47
N HIS A 9 2.24 2.98 14.43
CA HIS A 9 2.25 4.42 14.68
C HIS A 9 2.54 5.29 13.45
N VAL A 10 2.96 4.68 12.34
CA VAL A 10 3.28 5.39 11.10
C VAL A 10 2.00 5.80 10.37
N LYS A 11 1.79 7.09 10.19
CA LYS A 11 0.54 7.66 9.67
C LYS A 11 0.61 8.10 8.21
N THR A 12 1.81 8.38 7.70
CA THR A 12 2.00 8.89 6.34
C THR A 12 3.01 8.08 5.55
N VAL A 13 2.87 8.12 4.21
CA VAL A 13 3.82 7.49 3.29
C VAL A 13 5.22 8.03 3.49
N LEU A 14 5.35 9.35 3.70
CA LEU A 14 6.64 9.99 3.94
C LEU A 14 7.34 9.47 5.21
N GLU A 15 6.59 9.32 6.30
CA GLU A 15 7.09 8.74 7.54
C GLU A 15 7.50 7.28 7.38
N TYR A 16 6.71 6.50 6.63
CA TYR A 16 7.01 5.10 6.32
C TYR A 16 8.30 4.95 5.53
N LEU A 17 8.54 5.80 4.52
CA LEU A 17 9.78 5.81 3.74
C LEU A 17 11.00 6.11 4.61
N VAL A 18 10.90 7.05 5.53
CA VAL A 18 11.98 7.33 6.50
C VAL A 18 12.30 6.09 7.34
N MET A 19 11.26 5.43 7.85
CA MET A 19 11.40 4.24 8.69
C MET A 19 12.05 3.06 7.94
N ILE A 20 11.55 2.71 6.75
CA ILE A 20 12.08 1.55 5.99
C ILE A 20 13.50 1.76 5.49
N ASN A 21 13.88 3.01 5.20
CA ASN A 21 15.25 3.38 4.81
C ASN A 21 16.18 3.54 6.01
N ARG A 22 15.70 3.32 7.24
CA ARG A 22 16.46 3.47 8.49
C ARG A 22 17.11 4.84 8.62
N GLN A 23 16.45 5.87 8.11
CA GLN A 23 16.90 7.25 8.15
C GLN A 23 16.36 7.96 9.40
N SER A 24 16.99 9.07 9.74
CA SER A 24 16.48 10.02 10.74
C SER A 24 16.03 11.31 10.07
N TYR A 25 15.08 12.01 10.64
CA TYR A 25 14.65 13.32 10.14
C TYR A 25 15.80 14.33 10.09
N SER A 26 16.73 14.24 11.04
CA SER A 26 17.92 15.08 11.06
C SER A 26 18.94 14.70 9.97
N GLY A 27 19.03 13.41 9.61
CA GLY A 27 19.88 12.92 8.51
C GLY A 27 19.39 13.45 7.17
N ILE A 28 18.12 13.18 6.85
CA ILE A 28 17.46 13.67 5.62
C ILE A 28 17.50 15.21 5.58
N GLY A 29 17.25 15.85 6.72
CA GLY A 29 17.25 17.30 6.83
C GLY A 29 18.58 17.93 6.45
N ARG A 30 19.70 17.32 6.84
CA ARG A 30 21.04 17.78 6.44
C ARG A 30 21.30 17.63 4.94
N GLU A 31 20.90 16.51 4.35
CA GLU A 31 21.09 16.24 2.92
C GLU A 31 20.23 17.14 2.04
N LEU A 32 18.98 17.35 2.43
CA LEU A 32 18.00 18.10 1.63
C LEU A 32 17.80 19.56 2.09
N ASN A 33 18.59 20.01 3.06
CA ASN A 33 18.46 21.33 3.67
C ASN A 33 17.01 21.60 4.19
N ILE A 34 16.48 20.63 4.95
CA ILE A 34 15.16 20.64 5.57
C ILE A 34 15.32 20.61 7.08
N THR A 35 14.70 21.52 7.80
CA THR A 35 14.74 21.47 9.26
C THR A 35 13.90 20.34 9.81
N PRO A 36 14.25 19.72 10.95
CA PRO A 36 13.44 18.69 11.60
C PRO A 36 12.01 19.16 11.89
N GLN A 37 11.83 20.45 12.18
CA GLN A 37 10.51 21.04 12.40
C GLN A 37 9.66 21.06 11.12
N GLN A 38 10.23 21.48 9.99
CA GLN A 38 9.55 21.44 8.69
C GLN A 38 9.12 20.03 8.34
N PHE A 39 10.02 19.07 8.52
CA PHE A 39 9.72 17.66 8.24
C PHE A 39 8.58 17.13 9.13
N SER A 40 8.62 17.44 10.43
CA SER A 40 7.56 17.10 11.39
C SER A 40 6.21 17.73 11.03
N ASP A 41 6.19 18.97 10.53
CA ASP A 41 4.96 19.64 10.12
C ASP A 41 4.33 18.98 8.89
N TRP A 42 5.14 18.49 7.94
CA TRP A 42 4.66 17.75 6.77
C TRP A 42 4.10 16.39 7.16
N ILE A 43 4.82 15.60 7.95
CA ILE A 43 4.37 14.28 8.44
C ILE A 43 3.06 14.39 9.20
N LYS A 44 2.93 15.41 10.05
CA LYS A 44 1.72 15.66 10.83
C LYS A 44 0.61 16.37 10.05
N LYS A 45 0.80 16.58 8.76
CA LYS A 45 -0.13 17.28 7.87
C LYS A 45 -0.54 18.67 8.35
N ARG A 46 0.35 19.36 9.06
CA ARG A 46 0.12 20.73 9.52
C ARG A 46 0.33 21.75 8.42
N ARG A 47 1.20 21.42 7.46
CA ARG A 47 1.56 22.26 6.30
C ARG A 47 1.72 21.41 5.05
N PRO A 48 1.39 21.94 3.86
CA PRO A 48 1.70 21.29 2.61
C PRO A 48 3.22 21.25 2.39
N VAL A 49 3.69 20.27 1.63
CA VAL A 49 5.08 20.14 1.21
C VAL A 49 5.32 21.11 0.06
N PRO A 50 6.24 22.08 0.14
CA PRO A 50 6.54 22.96 -0.97
C PRO A 50 7.03 22.18 -2.19
N GLN A 51 6.63 22.59 -3.39
CA GLN A 51 6.91 21.86 -4.63
C GLN A 51 8.39 21.56 -4.86
N GLU A 52 9.27 22.51 -4.52
CA GLU A 52 10.71 22.34 -4.63
C GLU A 52 11.21 21.23 -3.68
N ARG A 53 10.69 21.20 -2.44
CA ARG A 53 11.04 20.18 -1.45
C ARG A 53 10.45 18.84 -1.79
N LEU A 54 9.25 18.81 -2.37
CA LEU A 54 8.61 17.60 -2.88
C LEU A 54 9.46 16.91 -3.94
N LYS A 55 9.97 17.67 -4.92
CA LYS A 55 10.88 17.15 -5.95
C LYS A 55 12.15 16.55 -5.36
N ALA A 56 12.74 17.25 -4.39
CA ALA A 56 13.95 16.76 -3.71
C ALA A 56 13.69 15.47 -2.92
N LEU A 57 12.57 15.38 -2.19
CA LEU A 57 12.17 14.18 -1.46
C LEU A 57 11.84 13.01 -2.38
N ALA A 58 11.13 13.26 -3.49
CA ALA A 58 10.80 12.26 -4.49
C ALA A 58 12.08 11.65 -5.11
N ALA A 59 13.03 12.48 -5.48
CA ALA A 59 14.34 12.06 -5.99
C ALA A 59 15.14 11.29 -4.92
N TYR A 60 15.14 11.77 -3.68
CA TYR A 60 15.86 11.14 -2.56
C TYR A 60 15.38 9.73 -2.26
N PHE A 61 14.06 9.53 -2.23
CA PHE A 61 13.44 8.22 -1.97
C PHE A 61 13.27 7.37 -3.24
N GLY A 62 13.53 7.91 -4.42
CA GLY A 62 13.35 7.21 -5.69
C GLY A 62 11.88 6.89 -6.00
N VAL A 63 10.94 7.74 -5.59
CA VAL A 63 9.50 7.53 -5.79
C VAL A 63 8.86 8.73 -6.49
N PRO A 64 7.76 8.53 -7.25
CA PRO A 64 7.02 9.65 -7.84
C PRO A 64 6.45 10.61 -6.79
N GLU A 65 6.40 11.90 -7.11
CA GLU A 65 5.83 12.94 -6.23
C GLU A 65 4.40 12.61 -5.76
N ALA A 66 3.57 12.08 -6.66
CA ALA A 66 2.19 11.69 -6.38
C ALA A 66 2.06 10.56 -5.33
N VAL A 67 3.12 9.81 -5.06
CA VAL A 67 3.16 8.80 -4.00
C VAL A 67 3.31 9.47 -2.62
N LEU A 68 4.04 10.59 -2.57
CA LEU A 68 4.36 11.30 -1.33
C LEU A 68 3.23 12.20 -0.83
N VAL A 69 2.51 12.85 -1.75
CA VAL A 69 1.51 13.88 -1.41
C VAL A 69 0.23 13.73 -2.22
N ASP A 70 -0.86 14.27 -1.68
CA ASP A 70 -2.15 14.42 -2.37
C ASP A 70 -2.17 15.66 -3.30
N SER A 71 -3.33 15.91 -3.92
CA SER A 71 -3.53 17.04 -4.84
C SER A 71 -3.36 18.42 -4.19
N GLN A 72 -3.41 18.51 -2.87
CA GLN A 72 -3.21 19.72 -2.09
C GLN A 72 -1.80 19.80 -1.49
N LEU A 73 -0.90 18.92 -1.91
CA LEU A 73 0.48 18.80 -1.45
C LEU A 73 0.65 18.42 0.04
N PHE A 74 -0.38 17.87 0.68
CA PHE A 74 -0.23 17.27 2.00
C PHE A 74 0.26 15.83 1.90
N ALA A 75 1.07 15.41 2.86
CA ALA A 75 1.59 14.04 2.88
C ALA A 75 0.47 13.00 2.80
N ASN A 76 0.60 12.03 1.89
CA ASN A 76 -0.38 10.95 1.74
C ASN A 76 -0.49 10.12 3.01
N THR A 77 -1.73 9.78 3.39
CA THR A 77 -1.99 8.85 4.49
C THR A 77 -1.51 7.46 4.12
N LEU A 78 -0.82 6.79 5.04
CA LEU A 78 -0.42 5.40 4.87
C LEU A 78 -1.62 4.48 5.14
N THR A 79 -2.38 4.18 4.10
CA THR A 79 -3.41 3.14 4.15
C THR A 79 -2.78 1.76 3.90
N PRO A 80 -3.43 0.63 4.27
CA PRO A 80 -2.94 -0.71 3.92
C PRO A 80 -2.69 -0.86 2.42
N ALA A 81 -3.56 -0.31 1.58
CA ALA A 81 -3.40 -0.31 0.13
C ALA A 81 -2.18 0.51 -0.31
N ALA A 82 -2.03 1.73 0.18
CA ALA A 82 -0.89 2.60 -0.14
C ALA A 82 0.45 1.98 0.29
N LYS A 83 0.47 1.28 1.42
CA LYS A 83 1.65 0.54 1.89
C LYS A 83 2.04 -0.57 0.92
N ILE A 84 1.07 -1.37 0.46
CA ILE A 84 1.32 -2.44 -0.51
C ILE A 84 1.77 -1.85 -1.86
N ASP A 85 1.09 -0.81 -2.36
CA ASP A 85 1.43 -0.16 -3.62
C ASP A 85 2.87 0.40 -3.59
N LEU A 86 3.29 1.01 -2.47
CA LEU A 86 4.65 1.47 -2.28
C LEU A 86 5.67 0.33 -2.24
N GLN A 87 5.37 -0.76 -1.55
CA GLN A 87 6.23 -1.95 -1.50
C GLN A 87 6.39 -2.58 -2.88
N LEU A 88 5.32 -2.65 -3.69
CA LEU A 88 5.38 -3.12 -5.07
C LEU A 88 6.27 -2.22 -5.92
N LEU A 89 6.13 -0.90 -5.82
CA LEU A 89 6.97 0.06 -6.54
C LEU A 89 8.47 -0.14 -6.22
N LEU A 90 8.81 -0.27 -4.93
CA LEU A 90 10.19 -0.46 -4.50
C LEU A 90 10.76 -1.82 -4.92
N LEU A 91 9.92 -2.87 -4.95
CA LEU A 91 10.32 -4.19 -5.47
C LEU A 91 10.56 -4.14 -6.98
N ASP A 92 9.72 -3.46 -7.75
CA ASP A 92 9.91 -3.31 -9.19
C ASP A 92 11.23 -2.60 -9.51
N GLN A 93 11.57 -1.55 -8.77
CA GLN A 93 12.84 -0.86 -8.90
C GLN A 93 14.02 -1.77 -8.52
N LYS A 94 13.89 -2.57 -7.45
CA LYS A 94 14.93 -3.50 -7.03
C LYS A 94 15.15 -4.61 -8.06
N ILE A 95 14.09 -5.18 -8.60
CA ILE A 95 14.16 -6.20 -9.66
C ILE A 95 14.82 -5.62 -10.91
N ALA A 96 14.35 -4.46 -11.38
CA ALA A 96 14.94 -3.80 -12.55
C ALA A 96 16.42 -3.45 -12.37
N GLY A 97 16.82 -3.05 -11.16
CA GLY A 97 18.23 -2.82 -10.81
C GLY A 97 19.06 -4.09 -10.92
N LEU A 98 18.61 -5.19 -10.32
CA LEU A 98 19.29 -6.50 -10.40
C LEU A 98 19.40 -7.02 -11.83
N GLU A 99 18.34 -6.92 -12.62
CA GLU A 99 18.34 -7.29 -14.04
C GLU A 99 19.36 -6.46 -14.84
N SER A 100 19.45 -5.16 -14.58
CA SER A 100 20.41 -4.27 -15.26
C SER A 100 21.86 -4.54 -14.86
N GLU A 101 22.10 -5.06 -13.67
CA GLU A 101 23.42 -5.48 -13.16
C GLU A 101 23.81 -6.88 -13.64
N GLY A 102 22.89 -7.59 -14.34
CA GLY A 102 23.11 -8.94 -14.85
C GLY A 102 23.06 -10.02 -13.77
N ALA A 103 22.26 -9.80 -12.72
CA ALA A 103 22.05 -10.78 -11.67
C ALA A 103 21.39 -12.05 -12.21
N ASP A 104 21.72 -13.20 -11.63
CA ASP A 104 21.15 -14.49 -12.00
C ASP A 104 19.69 -14.60 -11.55
N GLU A 105 18.93 -15.48 -12.21
CA GLU A 105 17.50 -15.69 -11.91
C GLU A 105 17.27 -16.12 -10.45
N GLU A 106 18.21 -16.86 -9.85
CA GLU A 106 18.15 -17.29 -8.45
C GLU A 106 18.18 -16.09 -7.47
N ASP A 107 18.91 -15.03 -7.82
CA ASP A 107 18.99 -13.80 -7.01
C ASP A 107 17.72 -12.94 -7.14
N ILE A 108 17.04 -13.01 -8.27
CA ILE A 108 15.83 -12.23 -8.57
C ILE A 108 14.56 -12.94 -8.06
N ALA A 109 14.52 -14.29 -8.11
CA ALA A 109 13.34 -15.09 -7.77
C ALA A 109 12.69 -14.76 -6.41
N PRO A 110 13.43 -14.54 -5.31
CA PRO A 110 12.82 -14.16 -4.01
C PRO A 110 12.04 -12.84 -4.07
N TYR A 111 12.52 -11.88 -4.86
CA TYR A 111 11.83 -10.58 -5.03
C TYR A 111 10.58 -10.72 -5.89
N GLN A 112 10.63 -11.52 -6.94
CA GLN A 112 9.47 -11.85 -7.78
C GLN A 112 8.39 -12.59 -6.99
N GLU A 113 8.78 -13.56 -6.15
CA GLU A 113 7.85 -14.26 -5.26
C GLU A 113 7.20 -13.30 -4.27
N LYS A 114 7.97 -12.41 -3.65
CA LYS A 114 7.44 -11.39 -2.74
C LYS A 114 6.49 -10.43 -3.47
N LYS A 115 6.82 -10.03 -4.69
CA LYS A 115 5.95 -9.21 -5.55
C LYS A 115 4.61 -9.90 -5.80
N ARG A 116 4.62 -11.18 -6.16
CA ARG A 116 3.40 -11.98 -6.39
C ARG A 116 2.52 -12.05 -5.13
N GLN A 117 3.11 -12.27 -3.96
CA GLN A 117 2.39 -12.27 -2.68
C GLN A 117 1.74 -10.92 -2.39
N LEU A 118 2.46 -9.81 -2.59
CA LEU A 118 1.92 -8.47 -2.39
C LEU A 118 0.82 -8.12 -3.41
N GLN A 119 0.93 -8.57 -4.65
CA GLN A 119 -0.13 -8.41 -5.64
C GLN A 119 -1.42 -9.13 -5.22
N GLN A 120 -1.30 -10.35 -4.68
CA GLN A 120 -2.43 -11.07 -4.13
C GLN A 120 -3.03 -10.36 -2.91
N GLU A 121 -2.18 -9.88 -2.00
CA GLU A 121 -2.61 -9.09 -0.84
C GLU A 121 -3.33 -7.81 -1.27
N ARG A 122 -2.84 -7.13 -2.32
CA ARG A 122 -3.48 -5.93 -2.90
C ARG A 122 -4.87 -6.23 -3.43
N LEU A 123 -5.05 -7.35 -4.13
CA LEU A 123 -6.36 -7.80 -4.60
C LEU A 123 -7.31 -8.08 -3.42
N ASN A 124 -6.81 -8.68 -2.35
CA ASN A 124 -7.61 -8.93 -1.15
C ASN A 124 -8.02 -7.61 -0.47
N GLN A 125 -7.14 -6.61 -0.39
CA GLN A 125 -7.48 -5.29 0.13
C GLN A 125 -8.59 -4.61 -0.69
N VAL A 126 -8.56 -4.74 -2.02
CA VAL A 126 -9.64 -4.23 -2.88
C VAL A 126 -10.97 -4.92 -2.57
N ARG A 127 -10.96 -6.25 -2.38
CA ARG A 127 -12.15 -7.03 -2.02
C ARG A 127 -12.71 -6.60 -0.68
N LEU A 128 -11.86 -6.47 0.35
CA LEU A 128 -12.25 -6.03 1.69
C LEU A 128 -12.85 -4.61 1.66
N THR A 129 -12.24 -3.69 0.94
CA THR A 129 -12.76 -2.32 0.81
C THR A 129 -14.12 -2.29 0.13
N ARG A 130 -14.33 -3.10 -0.91
CA ARG A 130 -15.64 -3.23 -1.58
C ARG A 130 -16.69 -3.83 -0.65
N MET A 131 -16.33 -4.85 0.12
CA MET A 131 -17.21 -5.46 1.11
C MET A 131 -17.62 -4.46 2.19
N ALA A 132 -16.65 -3.75 2.77
CA ALA A 132 -16.90 -2.70 3.76
C ALA A 132 -17.85 -1.62 3.23
N ALA A 133 -17.63 -1.13 2.01
CA ALA A 133 -18.48 -0.13 1.38
C ALA A 133 -19.93 -0.63 1.15
N LEU A 134 -20.14 -1.92 0.90
CA LEU A 134 -21.48 -2.51 0.80
C LEU A 134 -22.17 -2.55 2.16
N LEU A 135 -21.45 -2.96 3.21
CA LEU A 135 -21.98 -3.01 4.58
C LEU A 135 -22.29 -1.61 5.12
N GLU A 136 -21.44 -0.61 4.83
CA GLU A 136 -21.68 0.79 5.24
C GLU A 136 -22.95 1.42 4.63
N ARG A 137 -23.43 0.90 3.50
CA ARG A 137 -24.70 1.35 2.90
C ARG A 137 -25.92 0.98 3.74
N GLY A 138 -25.78 0.04 4.67
CA GLY A 138 -26.85 -0.37 5.58
C GLY A 138 -28.03 -1.07 4.88
N GLU A 139 -27.79 -1.72 3.75
CA GLU A 139 -28.79 -2.50 3.05
C GLU A 139 -28.90 -3.88 3.72
N ASP A 140 -29.98 -4.16 4.46
CA ASP A 140 -30.19 -5.41 5.20
C ASP A 140 -29.96 -6.65 4.32
N ARG A 141 -30.48 -6.64 3.08
CA ARG A 141 -30.28 -7.74 2.12
C ARG A 141 -28.83 -7.96 1.71
N ALA A 142 -28.01 -6.89 1.65
CA ALA A 142 -26.62 -7.02 1.29
C ALA A 142 -25.84 -7.73 2.40
N ALA A 143 -26.13 -7.41 3.66
CA ALA A 143 -25.53 -8.08 4.81
C ALA A 143 -25.91 -9.57 4.85
N GLU A 144 -27.21 -9.89 4.72
CA GLU A 144 -27.71 -11.28 4.68
C GLU A 144 -27.05 -12.12 3.56
N VAL A 145 -26.91 -11.53 2.37
CA VAL A 145 -26.25 -12.22 1.23
C VAL A 145 -24.77 -12.45 1.50
N ILE A 146 -24.08 -11.49 2.12
CA ILE A 146 -22.67 -11.62 2.50
C ILE A 146 -22.52 -12.76 3.51
N ASP A 147 -23.37 -12.81 4.55
CA ASP A 147 -23.33 -13.86 5.57
C ASP A 147 -23.55 -15.24 4.96
N LEU A 148 -24.57 -15.40 4.10
CA LEU A 148 -24.82 -16.66 3.39
C LEU A 148 -23.63 -17.12 2.53
N VAL A 149 -22.97 -16.17 1.84
CA VAL A 149 -21.79 -16.48 1.04
C VAL A 149 -20.61 -16.91 1.92
N LEU A 150 -20.41 -16.23 3.05
CA LEU A 150 -19.35 -16.59 4.01
C LEU A 150 -19.59 -17.98 4.60
N ASP A 151 -20.81 -18.28 5.04
CA ASP A 151 -21.19 -19.59 5.59
C ASP A 151 -20.91 -20.73 4.57
N GLU A 152 -21.29 -20.55 3.31
CA GLU A 152 -21.02 -21.56 2.26
C GLU A 152 -19.51 -21.72 1.98
N LEU A 153 -18.75 -20.63 2.01
CA LEU A 153 -17.30 -20.69 1.82
C LEU A 153 -16.58 -21.35 3.00
N GLU A 154 -17.00 -21.06 4.23
CA GLU A 154 -16.48 -21.67 5.45
C GLU A 154 -16.81 -23.16 5.54
N ALA A 155 -17.99 -23.57 5.02
CA ALA A 155 -18.37 -24.96 4.88
C ALA A 155 -17.62 -25.72 3.76
N GLY A 156 -16.79 -25.02 2.97
CA GLY A 156 -16.00 -25.62 1.89
C GLY A 156 -16.75 -25.77 0.57
N HIS A 157 -17.94 -25.22 0.40
CA HIS A 157 -18.80 -25.34 -0.79
C HIS A 157 -18.48 -24.31 -1.88
N SER A 158 -17.21 -23.90 -2.01
CA SER A 158 -16.79 -22.82 -2.93
C SER A 158 -17.07 -23.12 -4.40
N VAL A 159 -16.95 -24.38 -4.82
CA VAL A 159 -17.15 -24.80 -6.22
C VAL A 159 -18.64 -24.72 -6.58
N GLU A 160 -19.49 -25.30 -5.75
CA GLU A 160 -20.95 -25.32 -5.92
C GLU A 160 -21.53 -23.89 -5.88
N LEU A 161 -21.07 -23.08 -4.94
CA LEU A 161 -21.47 -21.68 -4.82
C LEU A 161 -21.08 -20.88 -6.08
N HIS A 162 -19.84 -21.07 -6.56
CA HIS A 162 -19.39 -20.41 -7.79
C HIS A 162 -20.25 -20.80 -8.99
N ALA A 163 -20.58 -22.09 -9.17
CA ALA A 163 -21.44 -22.57 -10.25
C ALA A 163 -22.83 -21.93 -10.20
N LYS A 164 -23.49 -21.92 -9.01
CA LYS A 164 -24.82 -21.29 -8.81
C LYS A 164 -24.82 -19.81 -9.16
N LEU A 165 -23.79 -19.06 -8.74
CA LEU A 165 -23.67 -17.63 -9.04
C LEU A 165 -23.43 -17.35 -10.53
N GLN A 166 -22.73 -18.22 -11.24
CA GLN A 166 -22.52 -18.11 -12.70
C GLN A 166 -23.80 -18.40 -13.48
N GLU A 167 -24.58 -19.40 -13.06
CA GLU A 167 -25.88 -19.73 -13.67
C GLU A 167 -26.88 -18.55 -13.51
N GLY A 168 -26.92 -17.92 -12.33
CA GLY A 168 -27.76 -16.76 -12.06
C GLY A 168 -27.43 -15.55 -12.94
N ARG A 169 -26.17 -15.39 -13.37
CA ARG A 169 -25.72 -14.32 -14.29
C ARG A 169 -26.12 -14.55 -15.74
N ARG A 170 -26.38 -15.80 -16.14
CA ARG A 170 -26.69 -16.18 -17.54
C ARG A 170 -28.19 -16.13 -17.84
N LYS A 171 -29.03 -15.96 -16.82
CA LYS A 171 -30.47 -15.77 -17.02
C LYS A 171 -30.76 -14.28 -17.20
N PRO A 172 -31.38 -13.88 -18.33
CA PRO A 172 -31.74 -12.49 -18.60
C PRO A 172 -32.80 -11.95 -17.65
#